data_5360e214e743f879cf0bc8646ba5d35c
#
_entry.id   5360e214e743f879cf0bc8646ba5d35c
#
_cell.length_a   1.000
_cell.length_b   1.000
_cell.length_c   1.000
_cell.angle_alpha   90.00
_cell.angle_beta   90.00
_cell.angle_gamma   90.00
#
_symmetry.space_group_name_H-M   'P 1'
#
loop_
_entity.id
_entity.type
_entity.pdbx_description
1 polymer ?
#
loop_
_entity_poly.entity_id
_entity_poly.type
_entity_poly.pdbx_seq_one_letter_code
_entity_poly.pdbx_strand_id
1 'polypeptide(L)'
;MTAIAALTGFRNTPLSIVTVGGADRRAPAWERMFGWPAEGAAAVPLEVRSTHDRNIWAARLDRAVREADARVLLVADGLGCAASAWWARLSPADDVGRIAGALLFAPPAEAEDSALFASPKARLPFPSLVIQPGGSPEDVRTAVQGWGSRLVAADRPRDRAAGIVAWRQAQRLFLRLTEQMVEHDVDRGRAITGWR
;
A
#
# COMPACT_ATOMS: atom_id res chain seq x y z
N MET A 1 -3.23 -6.41 22.47
CA MET A 1 -1.75 -6.55 22.45
C MET A 1 -1.20 -7.69 21.59
N THR A 2 -2.01 -8.55 20.96
CA THR A 2 -1.51 -9.81 20.34
C THR A 2 -1.28 -9.74 18.82
N ALA A 3 -1.83 -8.76 18.11
CA ALA A 3 -1.74 -8.71 16.65
C ALA A 3 -0.38 -8.15 16.13
N ILE A 4 0.20 -7.18 16.81
CA ILE A 4 1.51 -6.61 16.46
C ILE A 4 2.63 -7.63 16.73
N ALA A 5 2.53 -8.43 17.80
CA ALA A 5 3.51 -9.46 18.13
C ALA A 5 3.61 -10.58 17.07
N ALA A 6 2.53 -10.84 16.31
CA ALA A 6 2.55 -11.87 15.27
C ALA A 6 3.22 -11.38 13.96
N LEU A 7 3.35 -10.07 13.77
CA LEU A 7 4.14 -9.48 12.68
C LEU A 7 5.64 -9.48 12.96
N THR A 8 6.04 -9.59 14.23
CA THR A 8 7.44 -9.68 14.66
C THR A 8 8.10 -11.04 14.35
N GLY A 9 7.35 -12.03 13.89
CA GLY A 9 7.89 -13.33 13.43
C GLY A 9 8.67 -13.28 12.12
N PHE A 10 8.63 -12.16 11.37
CA PHE A 10 9.34 -11.97 10.13
C PHE A 10 10.66 -11.24 10.39
N ARG A 11 11.73 -12.03 10.54
CA ARG A 11 13.13 -11.56 10.52
C ARG A 11 13.33 -10.10 10.97
N ASN A 12 12.93 -9.82 12.20
CA ASN A 12 13.40 -8.73 13.07
C ASN A 12 13.60 -7.32 12.46
N THR A 13 12.97 -6.99 11.33
CA THR A 13 13.01 -5.62 10.79
C THR A 13 11.69 -4.95 11.13
N PRO A 14 11.66 -4.03 12.09
CA PRO A 14 10.44 -3.30 12.40
C PRO A 14 9.98 -2.52 11.17
N LEU A 15 8.67 -2.51 10.91
CA LEU A 15 8.06 -1.69 9.88
C LEU A 15 7.17 -0.64 10.54
N SER A 16 7.32 0.59 10.11
CA SER A 16 6.36 1.65 10.41
C SER A 16 5.22 1.59 9.40
N ILE A 17 3.97 1.72 9.85
CA ILE A 17 2.81 1.68 8.96
C ILE A 17 2.35 3.11 8.70
N VAL A 18 2.21 3.46 7.42
CA VAL A 18 1.58 4.71 6.98
C VAL A 18 0.35 4.36 6.17
N THR A 19 -0.80 4.90 6.57
CA THR A 19 -2.07 4.64 5.90
C THR A 19 -2.52 5.84 5.08
N VAL A 20 -3.03 5.58 3.86
CA VAL A 20 -3.57 6.58 2.94
C VAL A 20 -4.98 6.14 2.54
N GLY A 21 -5.98 6.94 2.88
CA GLY A 21 -7.37 6.63 2.54
C GLY A 21 -8.26 7.86 2.57
N GLY A 22 -9.47 7.74 2.03
CA GLY A 22 -10.46 8.81 2.07
C GLY A 22 -10.90 9.10 3.51
N ALA A 23 -11.40 10.32 3.73
CA ALA A 23 -11.98 10.76 5.00
C ALA A 23 -13.37 10.14 5.25
N ASP A 24 -13.84 9.27 4.37
CA ASP A 24 -15.13 8.61 4.51
C ASP A 24 -15.20 7.79 5.81
N ARG A 25 -16.28 8.01 6.56
CA ARG A 25 -16.56 7.35 7.86
C ARG A 25 -16.77 5.83 7.79
N ARG A 26 -16.64 5.22 6.62
CA ARG A 26 -16.60 3.76 6.50
C ARG A 26 -15.22 3.28 6.85
N ALA A 27 -15.15 2.27 7.72
CA ALA A 27 -13.90 1.58 8.00
C ALA A 27 -13.22 1.19 6.68
N PRO A 28 -11.96 1.54 6.46
CA PRO A 28 -11.22 1.20 5.25
C PRO A 28 -11.31 -0.30 4.93
N ALA A 29 -11.14 -0.67 3.67
CA ALA A 29 -11.24 -2.06 3.24
C ALA A 29 -10.25 -2.96 4.01
N TRP A 30 -9.07 -2.44 4.34
CA TRP A 30 -8.06 -3.16 5.10
C TRP A 30 -8.44 -3.37 6.57
N GLU A 31 -9.11 -2.41 7.24
CA GLU A 31 -9.63 -2.62 8.61
C GLU A 31 -10.66 -3.73 8.66
N ARG A 32 -11.59 -3.73 7.69
CA ARG A 32 -12.60 -4.80 7.59
C ARG A 32 -11.99 -6.16 7.29
N MET A 33 -10.89 -6.18 6.52
CA MET A 33 -10.24 -7.41 6.09
C MET A 33 -9.33 -7.99 7.16
N PHE A 34 -8.62 -7.14 7.90
CA PHE A 34 -7.64 -7.56 8.88
C PHE A 34 -8.15 -7.51 10.32
N GLY A 35 -9.29 -6.86 10.57
CA GLY A 35 -9.78 -6.60 11.92
C GLY A 35 -8.78 -5.73 12.72
N TRP A 36 -8.10 -4.84 12.03
CA TRP A 36 -6.91 -4.17 12.50
C TRP A 36 -7.23 -2.74 12.91
N PRO A 37 -7.15 -2.38 14.17
CA PRO A 37 -6.75 -1.04 14.52
C PRO A 37 -5.24 -0.97 14.30
N ALA A 38 -4.78 -0.15 13.38
CA ALA A 38 -3.36 0.13 13.25
C ALA A 38 -2.92 1.07 14.40
N GLU A 39 -2.94 0.56 15.63
CA GLU A 39 -2.34 1.26 16.76
C GLU A 39 -0.88 1.53 16.41
N GLY A 40 -0.50 2.81 16.38
CA GLY A 40 0.83 3.26 15.99
C GLY A 40 1.03 3.49 14.48
N ALA A 41 0.00 3.35 13.65
CA ALA A 41 0.07 3.75 12.26
C ALA A 41 -0.10 5.27 12.11
N ALA A 42 0.75 5.89 11.27
CA ALA A 42 0.56 7.28 10.88
C ALA A 42 -0.53 7.35 9.79
N ALA A 43 -1.63 8.04 10.06
CA ALA A 43 -2.71 8.21 9.09
C ALA A 43 -2.51 9.52 8.30
N VAL A 44 -2.58 9.42 6.98
CA VAL A 44 -2.55 10.56 6.06
C VAL A 44 -3.88 10.57 5.29
N PRO A 45 -4.91 11.24 5.83
CA PRO A 45 -6.23 11.28 5.20
C PRO A 45 -6.15 12.01 3.85
N LEU A 46 -6.86 11.44 2.85
CA LEU A 46 -6.92 11.99 1.51
C LEU A 46 -8.17 12.87 1.36
N GLU A 47 -8.01 14.16 1.58
CA GLU A 47 -9.03 15.20 1.39
C GLU A 47 -8.55 16.16 0.30
N VAL A 48 -8.69 15.76 -0.96
CA VAL A 48 -8.13 16.50 -2.10
C VAL A 48 -9.24 16.84 -3.09
N ARG A 49 -9.45 18.15 -3.32
CA ARG A 49 -10.43 18.68 -4.28
C ARG A 49 -9.77 19.53 -5.36
N SER A 50 -8.50 19.90 -5.18
CA SER A 50 -7.75 20.75 -6.09
C SER A 50 -6.29 20.33 -6.19
N THR A 51 -5.58 20.85 -7.18
CA THR A 51 -4.12 20.66 -7.30
C THR A 51 -3.38 21.21 -6.08
N HIS A 52 -3.88 22.26 -5.46
CA HIS A 52 -3.30 22.84 -4.25
C HIS A 52 -3.42 21.85 -3.08
N ASP A 53 -4.62 21.31 -2.83
CA ASP A 53 -4.84 20.32 -1.78
C ASP A 53 -3.98 19.06 -2.00
N ARG A 54 -3.85 18.64 -3.27
CA ARG A 54 -2.99 17.52 -3.63
C ARG A 54 -1.53 17.74 -3.22
N ASN A 55 -1.00 18.94 -3.46
CA ASN A 55 0.37 19.27 -3.08
C ASN A 55 0.55 19.32 -1.57
N ILE A 56 -0.43 19.87 -0.83
CA ILE A 56 -0.44 19.87 0.63
C ILE A 56 -0.49 18.42 1.15
N TRP A 57 -1.34 17.59 0.57
CA TRP A 57 -1.44 16.19 0.94
C TRP A 57 -0.11 15.45 0.68
N ALA A 58 0.52 15.67 -0.47
CA ALA A 58 1.82 15.08 -0.79
C ALA A 58 2.89 15.44 0.25
N ALA A 59 2.96 16.72 0.64
CA ALA A 59 3.88 17.17 1.68
C ALA A 59 3.61 16.52 3.06
N ARG A 60 2.34 16.22 3.38
CA ARG A 60 1.98 15.48 4.60
C ARG A 60 2.46 14.02 4.51
N LEU A 61 2.34 13.39 3.36
CA LEU A 61 2.84 12.02 3.14
C LEU A 61 4.37 11.98 3.20
N ASP A 62 5.07 12.92 2.56
CA ASP A 62 6.52 13.07 2.67
C ASP A 62 6.97 13.16 4.13
N ARG A 63 6.25 13.97 4.90
CA ARG A 63 6.54 14.15 6.32
C ARG A 63 6.33 12.85 7.10
N ALA A 64 5.20 12.17 6.92
CA ALA A 64 4.90 10.92 7.61
C ALA A 64 5.95 9.83 7.29
N VAL A 65 6.42 9.77 6.03
CA VAL A 65 7.46 8.84 5.61
C VAL A 65 8.81 9.18 6.23
N ARG A 66 9.19 10.45 6.30
CA ARG A 66 10.45 10.89 6.89
C ARG A 66 10.51 10.74 8.41
N GLU A 67 9.40 11.00 9.10
CA GLU A 67 9.28 10.88 10.56
C GLU A 67 9.12 9.42 11.04
N ALA A 68 8.95 8.47 10.13
CA ALA A 68 8.83 7.06 10.49
C ALA A 68 10.15 6.52 11.09
N ASP A 69 10.05 5.81 12.21
CA ASP A 69 11.22 5.25 12.93
C ASP A 69 11.91 4.11 12.17
N ALA A 70 11.17 3.47 11.24
CA ALA A 70 11.63 2.33 10.46
C ALA A 70 11.24 2.45 8.99
N ARG A 71 11.60 1.45 8.16
CA ARG A 71 11.10 1.38 6.77
C ARG A 71 9.59 1.31 6.76
N VAL A 72 8.96 1.97 5.82
CA VAL A 72 7.51 2.17 5.77
C VAL A 72 6.82 1.06 4.97
N LEU A 73 5.81 0.45 5.57
CA LEU A 73 4.76 -0.25 4.85
C LEU A 73 3.63 0.73 4.55
N LEU A 74 3.45 1.05 3.28
CA LEU A 74 2.37 1.93 2.83
C LEU A 74 1.09 1.12 2.64
N VAL A 75 0.00 1.56 3.25
CA VAL A 75 -1.31 0.90 3.13
C VAL A 75 -2.30 1.91 2.58
N ALA A 76 -2.80 1.69 1.38
CA ALA A 76 -3.71 2.62 0.71
C ALA A 76 -5.04 1.96 0.34
N ASP A 77 -6.13 2.75 0.36
CA ASP A 77 -7.49 2.29 0.04
C ASP A 77 -8.14 3.23 -0.99
N GLY A 78 -8.85 2.65 -1.96
CA GLY A 78 -9.60 3.40 -2.96
C GLY A 78 -8.72 4.39 -3.73
N LEU A 79 -9.15 5.67 -3.75
CA LEU A 79 -8.41 6.76 -4.39
C LEU A 79 -6.99 6.93 -3.80
N GLY A 80 -6.77 6.55 -2.55
CA GLY A 80 -5.45 6.54 -1.92
C GLY A 80 -4.42 5.71 -2.66
N CYS A 81 -4.84 4.66 -3.39
CA CYS A 81 -3.95 3.86 -4.21
C CYS A 81 -3.38 4.68 -5.38
N ALA A 82 -4.23 5.40 -6.12
CA ALA A 82 -3.83 6.27 -7.22
C ALA A 82 -2.98 7.45 -6.71
N ALA A 83 -3.37 8.04 -5.59
CA ALA A 83 -2.63 9.11 -4.93
C ALA A 83 -1.21 8.66 -4.52
N SER A 84 -1.10 7.47 -3.94
CA SER A 84 0.19 6.87 -3.55
C SER A 84 1.08 6.59 -4.76
N ALA A 85 0.52 6.08 -5.86
CA ALA A 85 1.25 5.84 -7.10
C ALA A 85 1.73 7.16 -7.74
N TRP A 86 0.88 8.19 -7.74
CA TRP A 86 1.22 9.53 -8.19
C TRP A 86 2.35 10.14 -7.35
N TRP A 87 2.24 10.05 -6.02
CA TRP A 87 3.24 10.54 -5.08
C TRP A 87 4.60 9.84 -5.28
N ALA A 88 4.63 8.52 -5.36
CA ALA A 88 5.85 7.73 -5.50
C ALA A 88 6.68 8.10 -6.74
N ARG A 89 6.04 8.64 -7.76
CA ARG A 89 6.71 9.09 -9.00
C ARG A 89 7.36 10.46 -8.88
N LEU A 90 6.79 11.34 -8.06
CA LEU A 90 7.18 12.75 -8.01
C LEU A 90 8.02 13.09 -6.77
N SER A 91 7.98 12.23 -5.77
CA SER A 91 8.74 12.42 -4.53
C SER A 91 10.21 12.11 -4.71
N PRO A 92 11.08 12.72 -3.90
CA PRO A 92 12.51 12.45 -3.91
C PRO A 92 12.82 10.97 -3.73
N ALA A 93 13.86 10.48 -4.41
CA ALA A 93 14.27 9.09 -4.35
C ALA A 93 14.56 8.60 -2.92
N ASP A 94 15.08 9.48 -2.06
CA ASP A 94 15.37 9.17 -0.66
C ASP A 94 14.11 8.90 0.14
N ASP A 95 13.04 9.70 -0.04
CA ASP A 95 11.76 9.50 0.62
C ASP A 95 11.10 8.20 0.13
N VAL A 96 11.07 7.99 -1.17
CA VAL A 96 10.51 6.78 -1.79
C VAL A 96 11.33 5.53 -1.41
N GLY A 97 12.64 5.66 -1.27
CA GLY A 97 13.55 4.59 -0.83
C GLY A 97 13.27 4.08 0.58
N ARG A 98 12.57 4.85 1.41
CA ARG A 98 12.11 4.42 2.73
C ARG A 98 10.92 3.46 2.70
N ILE A 99 10.20 3.40 1.56
CA ILE A 99 9.06 2.49 1.39
C ILE A 99 9.59 1.06 1.19
N ALA A 100 9.32 0.20 2.16
CA ALA A 100 9.65 -1.22 2.07
C ALA A 100 8.73 -1.97 1.11
N GLY A 101 7.45 -1.56 1.06
CA GLY A 101 6.45 -2.14 0.18
C GLY A 101 5.10 -1.48 0.36
N ALA A 102 4.12 -1.83 -0.48
CA ALA A 102 2.77 -1.29 -0.39
C ALA A 102 1.66 -2.34 -0.48
N LEU A 103 0.60 -2.13 0.28
CA LEU A 103 -0.68 -2.83 0.18
C LEU A 103 -1.73 -1.85 -0.35
N LEU A 104 -2.25 -2.12 -1.53
CA LEU A 104 -3.17 -1.26 -2.25
C LEU A 104 -4.54 -1.94 -2.34
N PHE A 105 -5.53 -1.41 -1.60
CA PHE A 105 -6.85 -2.00 -1.49
C PHE A 105 -7.84 -1.32 -2.42
N ALA A 106 -8.52 -2.11 -3.23
CA ALA A 106 -9.62 -1.68 -4.08
C ALA A 106 -9.31 -0.36 -4.82
N PRO A 107 -8.22 -0.28 -5.63
CA PRO A 107 -7.95 0.92 -6.40
C PRO A 107 -9.16 1.26 -7.26
N PRO A 108 -9.45 2.56 -7.48
CA PRO A 108 -10.57 2.96 -8.30
C PRO A 108 -10.39 2.43 -9.72
N ALA A 109 -11.47 2.01 -10.35
CA ALA A 109 -11.53 1.92 -11.79
C ALA A 109 -11.24 3.32 -12.37
N GLU A 110 -10.70 3.41 -13.60
CA GLU A 110 -10.29 4.69 -14.24
C GLU A 110 -11.49 5.67 -14.39
N ALA A 111 -12.12 6.08 -13.32
CA ALA A 111 -13.24 7.00 -13.33
C ALA A 111 -12.84 8.35 -12.70
N GLU A 112 -13.54 9.34 -13.07
CA GLU A 112 -13.60 10.78 -12.81
C GLU A 112 -12.77 11.38 -11.64
N ASP A 113 -12.62 10.66 -10.54
CA ASP A 113 -11.82 11.12 -9.38
C ASP A 113 -10.30 10.97 -9.56
N SER A 114 -9.85 10.21 -10.56
CA SER A 114 -8.42 9.99 -10.81
C SER A 114 -7.74 11.14 -11.57
N ALA A 115 -8.50 12.10 -12.10
CA ALA A 115 -7.94 13.21 -12.87
C ALA A 115 -6.91 14.04 -12.08
N LEU A 116 -7.11 14.17 -10.78
CA LEU A 116 -6.16 14.84 -9.89
C LEU A 116 -4.88 14.01 -9.64
N PHE A 117 -5.02 12.70 -9.69
CA PHE A 117 -3.94 11.74 -9.52
C PHE A 117 -3.74 10.91 -10.78
N ALA A 118 -3.72 11.58 -11.95
CA ALA A 118 -3.45 10.91 -13.22
C ALA A 118 -2.28 9.96 -13.04
N SER A 119 -2.60 8.68 -12.83
CA SER A 119 -1.61 7.67 -12.53
C SER A 119 -0.94 7.29 -13.84
N PRO A 120 0.34 7.59 -13.99
CA PRO A 120 1.06 7.08 -15.13
C PRO A 120 1.11 5.55 -15.01
N LYS A 121 1.04 4.88 -16.13
CA LYS A 121 1.35 3.45 -16.28
C LYS A 121 2.85 3.20 -16.02
N ALA A 122 3.38 3.78 -14.94
CA ALA A 122 4.78 3.68 -14.56
C ALA A 122 4.92 2.73 -13.38
N ARG A 123 5.90 1.85 -13.46
CA ARG A 123 6.21 0.88 -12.42
C ARG A 123 6.51 1.60 -11.11
N LEU A 124 5.92 1.11 -10.01
CA LEU A 124 6.24 1.61 -8.69
C LEU A 124 7.68 1.23 -8.32
N PRO A 125 8.42 2.13 -7.65
CA PRO A 125 9.82 1.89 -7.30
C PRO A 125 10.00 0.96 -6.08
N PHE A 126 8.92 0.38 -5.59
CA PHE A 126 8.87 -0.56 -4.48
C PHE A 126 7.91 -1.72 -4.76
N PRO A 127 8.10 -2.88 -4.12
CA PRO A 127 7.18 -4.01 -4.24
C PRO A 127 5.77 -3.64 -3.76
N SER A 128 4.75 -4.11 -4.48
CA SER A 128 3.38 -3.79 -4.12
C SER A 128 2.39 -4.92 -4.43
N LEU A 129 1.41 -5.08 -3.55
CA LEU A 129 0.28 -5.97 -3.75
C LEU A 129 -0.99 -5.14 -3.91
N VAL A 130 -1.74 -5.41 -4.97
CA VAL A 130 -3.10 -4.88 -5.13
C VAL A 130 -4.08 -5.95 -4.68
N ILE A 131 -4.96 -5.57 -3.76
CA ILE A 131 -5.96 -6.45 -3.16
C ILE A 131 -7.33 -6.00 -3.63
N GLN A 132 -7.97 -6.80 -4.49
CA GLN A 132 -9.27 -6.48 -5.08
C GLN A 132 -10.35 -7.43 -4.58
N PRO A 133 -11.33 -6.95 -3.80
CA PRO A 133 -12.45 -7.76 -3.37
C PRO A 133 -13.44 -8.01 -4.52
N GLY A 134 -13.80 -9.29 -4.73
CA GLY A 134 -14.94 -9.64 -5.57
C GLY A 134 -14.72 -9.60 -7.08
N GLY A 135 -13.48 -9.81 -7.53
CA GLY A 135 -13.12 -9.80 -8.95
C GLY A 135 -12.35 -8.55 -9.36
N SER A 136 -11.72 -8.59 -10.51
CA SER A 136 -10.88 -7.48 -10.99
C SER A 136 -11.39 -7.00 -12.34
N PRO A 137 -12.01 -5.82 -12.41
CA PRO A 137 -12.28 -5.15 -13.68
C PRO A 137 -11.02 -5.02 -14.54
N GLU A 138 -11.19 -4.94 -15.86
CA GLU A 138 -10.05 -4.90 -16.80
C GLU A 138 -9.16 -3.66 -16.61
N ASP A 139 -9.76 -2.52 -16.31
CA ASP A 139 -9.07 -1.27 -15.99
C ASP A 139 -8.19 -1.39 -14.74
N VAL A 140 -8.69 -2.05 -13.68
CA VAL A 140 -7.86 -2.34 -12.49
C VAL A 140 -6.68 -3.23 -12.86
N ARG A 141 -6.89 -4.26 -13.69
CA ARG A 141 -5.79 -5.12 -14.17
C ARG A 141 -4.74 -4.33 -14.95
N THR A 142 -5.18 -3.45 -15.80
CA THR A 142 -4.30 -2.58 -16.60
C THR A 142 -3.47 -1.65 -15.70
N ALA A 143 -4.08 -1.02 -14.69
CA ALA A 143 -3.37 -0.19 -13.72
C ALA A 143 -2.35 -1.01 -12.91
N VAL A 144 -2.74 -2.19 -12.43
CA VAL A 144 -1.88 -3.10 -11.68
C VAL A 144 -0.65 -3.52 -12.49
N GLN A 145 -0.84 -3.86 -13.76
CA GLN A 145 0.27 -4.18 -14.67
C GLN A 145 1.19 -2.98 -14.89
N GLY A 146 0.62 -1.80 -15.11
CA GLY A 146 1.37 -0.55 -15.25
C GLY A 146 2.22 -0.24 -14.02
N TRP A 147 1.70 -0.48 -12.82
CA TRP A 147 2.44 -0.30 -11.58
C TRP A 147 3.47 -1.40 -11.29
N GLY A 148 3.46 -2.50 -12.04
CA GLY A 148 4.28 -3.67 -11.76
C GLY A 148 3.90 -4.36 -10.46
N SER A 149 2.67 -4.15 -10.01
CA SER A 149 2.11 -4.73 -8.78
C SER A 149 1.64 -6.16 -9.00
N ARG A 150 1.59 -6.94 -7.94
CA ARG A 150 0.97 -8.27 -7.97
C ARG A 150 -0.50 -8.16 -7.56
N LEU A 151 -1.40 -8.67 -8.39
CA LEU A 151 -2.83 -8.69 -8.09
C LEU A 151 -3.18 -9.91 -7.23
N VAL A 152 -3.95 -9.68 -6.17
CA VAL A 152 -4.47 -10.71 -5.30
C VAL A 152 -5.98 -10.54 -5.18
N ALA A 153 -6.73 -11.55 -5.62
CA ALA A 153 -8.15 -11.61 -5.36
C ALA A 153 -8.38 -11.88 -3.87
N ALA A 154 -9.23 -11.08 -3.25
CA ALA A 154 -9.63 -11.28 -1.87
C ALA A 154 -11.10 -11.76 -1.82
N ASP A 155 -11.33 -12.86 -1.11
CA ASP A 155 -12.69 -13.29 -0.84
C ASP A 155 -13.38 -12.26 0.07
N ARG A 156 -14.62 -11.90 -0.28
CA ARG A 156 -15.43 -11.07 0.61
C ARG A 156 -15.76 -11.89 1.86
N PRO A 157 -15.46 -11.40 3.06
CA PRO A 157 -15.89 -12.08 4.27
C PRO A 157 -17.42 -12.10 4.31
N ARG A 158 -18.03 -13.28 4.24
CA ARG A 158 -19.49 -13.44 4.20
C ARG A 158 -20.14 -13.59 5.57
N ASP A 159 -19.39 -13.90 6.64
CA ASP A 159 -19.99 -14.12 7.99
C ASP A 159 -19.00 -13.99 9.15
N ARG A 160 -19.53 -14.07 10.39
CA ARG A 160 -18.82 -13.96 11.67
C ARG A 160 -17.67 -14.96 11.91
N ALA A 161 -17.59 -16.04 11.15
CA ALA A 161 -16.41 -16.89 11.07
C ALA A 161 -15.23 -16.20 10.35
N ALA A 162 -15.47 -15.01 9.79
CA ALA A 162 -14.57 -14.22 8.98
C ALA A 162 -13.27 -13.79 9.67
N GLY A 163 -13.23 -13.69 10.99
CA GLY A 163 -12.02 -13.24 11.69
C GLY A 163 -10.83 -14.18 11.49
N ILE A 164 -11.04 -15.50 11.55
CA ILE A 164 -9.98 -16.49 11.36
C ILE A 164 -9.57 -16.57 9.88
N VAL A 165 -10.54 -16.47 8.99
CA VAL A 165 -10.28 -16.49 7.53
C VAL A 165 -9.56 -15.22 7.09
N ALA A 166 -10.02 -14.05 7.56
CA ALA A 166 -9.38 -12.77 7.30
C ALA A 166 -7.94 -12.73 7.84
N TRP A 167 -7.71 -13.27 9.02
CA TRP A 167 -6.37 -13.38 9.60
C TRP A 167 -5.43 -14.26 8.75
N ARG A 168 -5.89 -15.45 8.34
CA ARG A 168 -5.10 -16.33 7.46
C ARG A 168 -4.82 -15.68 6.10
N GLN A 169 -5.77 -14.92 5.59
CA GLN A 169 -5.61 -14.19 4.33
C GLN A 169 -4.58 -13.05 4.49
N ALA A 170 -4.66 -12.30 5.59
CA ALA A 170 -3.68 -11.29 5.96
C ALA A 170 -2.26 -11.89 6.04
N GLN A 171 -2.09 -13.00 6.75
CA GLN A 171 -0.80 -13.68 6.85
C GLN A 171 -0.25 -14.09 5.47
N ARG A 172 -1.08 -14.65 4.58
CA ARG A 172 -0.64 -15.00 3.22
C ARG A 172 -0.22 -13.78 2.40
N LEU A 173 -0.94 -12.68 2.52
CA LEU A 173 -0.61 -11.43 1.83
C LEU A 173 0.73 -10.87 2.33
N PHE A 174 0.92 -10.86 3.64
CA PHE A 174 2.17 -10.45 4.25
C PHE A 174 3.36 -11.31 3.81
N LEU A 175 3.18 -12.62 3.81
CA LEU A 175 4.22 -13.56 3.32
C LEU A 175 4.61 -13.23 1.88
N ARG A 176 3.63 -13.06 0.99
CA ARG A 176 3.88 -12.71 -0.40
C ARG A 176 4.57 -11.36 -0.58
N LEU A 177 4.15 -10.35 0.20
CA LEU A 177 4.81 -9.04 0.15
C LEU A 177 6.26 -9.14 0.65
N THR A 178 6.50 -9.91 1.70
CA THR A 178 7.85 -10.12 2.24
C THR A 178 8.75 -10.82 1.23
N GLU A 179 8.24 -11.84 0.53
CA GLU A 179 8.97 -12.49 -0.57
C GLU A 179 9.36 -11.48 -1.64
N GLN A 180 8.43 -10.64 -2.09
CA GLN A 180 8.70 -9.59 -3.07
C GLN A 180 9.69 -8.52 -2.57
N MET A 181 9.61 -8.18 -1.29
CA MET A 181 10.57 -7.23 -0.69
C MET A 181 12.00 -7.79 -0.70
N VAL A 182 12.15 -9.06 -0.36
CA VAL A 182 13.46 -9.74 -0.38
C VAL A 182 14.00 -9.84 -1.80
N GLU A 183 13.17 -10.24 -2.77
CA GLU A 183 13.55 -10.28 -4.18
C GLU A 183 13.99 -8.90 -4.68
N HIS A 184 13.21 -7.86 -4.36
CA HIS A 184 13.52 -6.48 -4.76
C HIS A 184 14.84 -5.99 -4.15
N ASP A 185 15.09 -6.25 -2.86
CA ASP A 185 16.31 -5.84 -2.17
C ASP A 185 17.53 -6.60 -2.71
N VAL A 186 17.39 -7.88 -3.07
CA VAL A 186 18.44 -8.68 -3.72
C VAL A 186 18.77 -8.13 -5.10
N ASP A 187 17.76 -7.82 -5.92
CA ASP A 187 17.95 -7.27 -7.26
C ASP A 187 18.62 -5.88 -7.20
N ARG A 188 18.20 -5.06 -6.24
CA ARG A 188 18.81 -3.75 -5.99
C ARG A 188 20.26 -3.90 -5.54
N GLY A 189 20.56 -4.84 -4.65
CA GLY A 189 21.93 -5.16 -4.23
C GLY A 189 22.81 -5.60 -5.41
N ARG A 190 22.29 -6.47 -6.27
CA ARG A 190 23.01 -6.91 -7.49
C ARG A 190 23.27 -5.76 -8.46
N ALA A 191 22.30 -4.85 -8.64
CA ALA A 191 22.46 -3.69 -9.51
C ALA A 191 23.56 -2.74 -9.00
N ILE A 192 23.72 -2.60 -7.69
CA ILE A 192 24.75 -1.74 -7.06
C ILE A 192 26.14 -2.40 -7.10
N THR A 193 26.22 -3.72 -6.90
CA THR A 193 27.51 -4.43 -6.80
C THR A 193 28.05 -4.91 -8.14
N GLY A 194 27.28 -4.79 -9.24
CA GLY A 194 27.72 -5.19 -10.58
C GLY A 194 27.93 -6.72 -10.73
N TRP A 195 27.48 -7.52 -9.79
CA TRP A 195 27.58 -8.98 -9.89
C TRP A 195 26.56 -9.50 -10.92
N ARG A 196 27.12 -10.05 -12.01
CA ARG A 196 26.37 -10.84 -13.02
C ARG A 196 26.36 -12.30 -12.64
#